data_dbd1c1e79aad5ef46836d5cc7bdd0619
#
_entry.id   dbd1c1e79aad5ef46836d5cc7bdd0619
#
_cell.length_a   1.000
_cell.length_b   1.000
_cell.length_c   1.000
_cell.angle_alpha   90.00
_cell.angle_beta   90.00
_cell.angle_gamma   90.00
#
_symmetry.space_group_name_H-M   'P 1'
#
loop_
_entity.id
_entity.type
_entity.pdbx_description
1 polymer ?
#
loop_
_entity_poly.entity_id
_entity_poly.type
_entity_poly.pdbx_seq_one_letter_code
_entity_poly.pdbx_strand_id
1 'polypeptide(L)'
;MRAWVCRAYSDYHDVVIDTVPDPVPWPGQVLIRPRAACVTFVEMLQVQGLHQHKFPTPFIPGGECSGEVVALGEGVTRFKVGDKVMGSARTGAYAELVVGDETGFHHLPAPFDWYTGASFGSAYRTAWVGIVTRGQIQKGETLLVHAASGGVGLAAVELGKILGCTVIGTGGDDKRLEVVTRMGADHVINYRETSRFRDRVKELTGGKGADVIYDPVGGDVFDESIRCIATFGRILIIGFTSGRIPSVPVNYPLIKQFSVIGVRAGEYGRQNPEGGRKVTEDIMRMANDGAFHPHVHSVMPFEGLVDAFDAIAGRTVAGRIVMEISRD
;
A
#
# COMPACT_ATOMS: atom_id res chain seq x y z
N MET A 1 -1.79 -25.12 13.93
CA MET A 1 -1.27 -24.53 12.68
C MET A 1 0.12 -23.94 12.88
N ARG A 2 0.93 -23.88 11.82
CA ARG A 2 2.19 -23.14 11.82
C ARG A 2 1.91 -21.65 11.63
N ALA A 3 2.63 -20.81 12.36
CA ALA A 3 2.50 -19.36 12.26
C ALA A 3 3.84 -18.68 12.59
N TRP A 4 4.08 -17.51 12.00
CA TRP A 4 5.08 -16.57 12.46
C TRP A 4 4.57 -15.86 13.72
N VAL A 5 5.35 -15.84 14.77
CA VAL A 5 4.95 -15.30 16.09
C VAL A 5 5.91 -14.21 16.52
N CYS A 6 5.37 -13.03 16.82
CA CYS A 6 6.05 -11.96 17.54
C CYS A 6 5.78 -12.16 19.03
N ARG A 7 6.76 -12.70 19.78
CA ARG A 7 6.61 -13.00 21.20
C ARG A 7 6.69 -11.76 22.09
N ALA A 8 7.48 -10.79 21.66
CA ALA A 8 7.64 -9.48 22.29
C ALA A 8 8.04 -8.46 21.21
N TYR A 9 7.80 -7.19 21.46
CA TYR A 9 8.32 -6.13 20.60
C TYR A 9 9.84 -6.07 20.70
N SER A 10 10.53 -6.37 19.59
CA SER A 10 11.98 -6.42 19.50
C SER A 10 12.44 -6.20 18.05
N ASP A 11 13.66 -6.55 17.73
CA ASP A 11 14.11 -6.59 16.34
C ASP A 11 13.26 -7.55 15.52
N TYR A 12 13.00 -7.22 14.24
CA TYR A 12 12.17 -8.08 13.37
C TYR A 12 12.82 -9.43 13.05
N HIS A 13 14.12 -9.60 13.31
CA HIS A 13 14.81 -10.89 13.23
C HIS A 13 14.43 -11.86 14.36
N ASP A 14 13.81 -11.37 15.44
CA ASP A 14 13.40 -12.18 16.58
C ASP A 14 12.02 -12.86 16.40
N VAL A 15 11.32 -12.61 15.29
CA VAL A 15 10.09 -13.34 14.96
C VAL A 15 10.42 -14.80 14.66
N VAL A 16 9.59 -15.71 15.10
CA VAL A 16 9.85 -17.15 14.98
C VAL A 16 8.64 -17.90 14.41
N ILE A 17 8.89 -18.99 13.72
CA ILE A 17 7.83 -19.94 13.35
C ILE A 17 7.54 -20.81 14.58
N ASP A 18 6.26 -20.91 14.93
CA ASP A 18 5.80 -21.72 16.05
C ASP A 18 4.52 -22.49 15.67
N THR A 19 4.19 -23.50 16.44
CA THR A 19 2.91 -24.22 16.34
C THR A 19 1.94 -23.64 17.37
N VAL A 20 0.84 -23.08 16.87
CA VAL A 20 -0.18 -22.44 17.69
C VAL A 20 -1.54 -23.14 17.47
N PRO A 21 -2.51 -23.02 18.38
CA PRO A 21 -3.86 -23.53 18.17
C PRO A 21 -4.49 -22.94 16.91
N ASP A 22 -5.31 -23.74 16.22
CA ASP A 22 -6.09 -23.25 15.10
C ASP A 22 -7.14 -22.23 15.59
N PRO A 23 -7.29 -21.07 14.92
CA PRO A 23 -8.30 -20.11 15.32
C PRO A 23 -9.70 -20.59 14.94
N VAL A 24 -10.69 -20.19 15.73
CA VAL A 24 -12.12 -20.45 15.47
C VAL A 24 -12.81 -19.13 15.14
N PRO A 25 -13.56 -19.05 14.03
CA PRO A 25 -14.27 -17.83 13.68
C PRO A 25 -15.44 -17.55 14.63
N TRP A 26 -15.52 -16.33 15.13
CA TRP A 26 -16.63 -15.84 15.94
C TRP A 26 -17.79 -15.37 15.03
N PRO A 27 -18.98 -15.03 15.58
CA PRO A 27 -20.07 -14.49 14.79
C PRO A 27 -19.64 -13.30 13.93
N GLY A 28 -20.00 -13.30 12.65
CA GLY A 28 -19.61 -12.30 11.65
C GLY A 28 -18.19 -12.44 11.10
N GLN A 29 -17.46 -13.49 11.48
CA GLN A 29 -16.09 -13.73 11.02
C GLN A 29 -16.00 -14.92 10.06
N VAL A 30 -14.99 -14.88 9.21
CA VAL A 30 -14.61 -15.97 8.31
C VAL A 30 -13.25 -16.53 8.69
N LEU A 31 -13.10 -17.85 8.60
CA LEU A 31 -11.82 -18.54 8.68
C LEU A 31 -11.31 -18.78 7.26
N ILE A 32 -10.12 -18.29 7.00
CA ILE A 32 -9.47 -18.38 5.69
C ILE A 32 -8.21 -19.22 5.81
N ARG A 33 -7.97 -20.05 4.80
CA ARG A 33 -6.67 -20.67 4.53
C ARG A 33 -5.93 -19.78 3.53
N PRO A 34 -4.97 -18.94 3.97
CA PRO A 34 -4.20 -18.11 3.06
C PRO A 34 -3.40 -18.98 2.08
N ARG A 35 -3.43 -18.59 0.82
CA ARG A 35 -2.51 -19.08 -0.22
C ARG A 35 -1.32 -18.16 -0.34
N ALA A 36 -1.57 -16.86 -0.14
CA ALA A 36 -0.55 -15.83 -0.20
C ALA A 36 -0.83 -14.73 0.85
N ALA A 37 0.22 -14.14 1.41
CA ALA A 37 0.16 -13.00 2.32
C ALA A 37 1.18 -11.93 1.91
N CYS A 38 0.77 -10.66 1.95
CA CYS A 38 1.64 -9.55 1.58
C CYS A 38 2.57 -9.19 2.75
N VAL A 39 3.86 -8.99 2.44
CA VAL A 39 4.85 -8.50 3.41
C VAL A 39 5.11 -7.02 3.16
N THR A 40 4.91 -6.18 4.18
CA THR A 40 5.05 -4.73 4.04
C THR A 40 5.89 -4.10 5.16
N PHE A 41 6.28 -2.87 4.94
CA PHE A 41 6.98 -2.04 5.94
C PHE A 41 6.16 -1.85 7.22
N VAL A 42 4.83 -1.90 7.13
CA VAL A 42 3.93 -1.72 8.28
C VAL A 42 4.09 -2.86 9.28
N GLU A 43 4.08 -4.13 8.81
CA GLU A 43 4.26 -5.30 9.67
C GLU A 43 5.65 -5.31 10.31
N MET A 44 6.70 -4.88 9.59
CA MET A 44 8.03 -4.72 10.15
C MET A 44 8.03 -3.72 11.33
N LEU A 45 7.35 -2.57 11.18
CA LEU A 45 7.19 -1.61 12.28
C LEU A 45 6.32 -2.15 13.42
N GLN A 46 5.31 -3.00 13.11
CA GLN A 46 4.45 -3.59 14.13
C GLN A 46 5.21 -4.53 15.05
N VAL A 47 6.03 -5.43 14.49
CA VAL A 47 6.82 -6.39 15.30
C VAL A 47 7.89 -5.68 16.13
N GLN A 48 8.40 -4.54 15.67
CA GLN A 48 9.32 -3.69 16.42
C GLN A 48 8.62 -2.79 17.46
N GLY A 49 7.28 -2.77 17.51
CA GLY A 49 6.53 -1.87 18.39
C GLY A 49 6.65 -0.39 18.03
N LEU A 50 7.05 -0.08 16.79
CA LEU A 50 7.21 1.30 16.28
C LEU A 50 5.96 1.82 15.58
N HIS A 51 5.01 0.93 15.24
CA HIS A 51 3.75 1.33 14.63
C HIS A 51 2.77 1.89 15.66
N GLN A 52 1.92 2.82 15.26
CA GLN A 52 0.92 3.47 16.12
C GLN A 52 -0.18 2.51 16.63
N HIS A 53 -0.51 1.48 15.85
CA HIS A 53 -1.39 0.40 16.29
C HIS A 53 -0.53 -0.72 16.86
N LYS A 54 -0.71 -0.98 18.15
CA LYS A 54 0.00 -2.02 18.88
C LYS A 54 -0.93 -3.19 19.17
N PHE A 55 -0.39 -4.39 19.06
CA PHE A 55 -1.08 -5.63 19.40
C PHE A 55 -0.52 -6.18 20.70
N PRO A 56 -1.35 -6.70 21.63
CA PRO A 56 -0.82 -7.44 22.78
C PRO A 56 0.08 -8.59 22.30
N THR A 57 1.27 -8.70 22.89
CA THR A 57 2.17 -9.84 22.62
C THR A 57 1.85 -11.03 23.52
N PRO A 58 1.98 -12.28 23.03
CA PRO A 58 2.40 -12.64 21.69
C PRO A 58 1.28 -12.43 20.64
N PHE A 59 1.67 -12.11 19.38
CA PHE A 59 0.72 -12.03 18.28
C PHE A 59 1.33 -12.58 16.97
N ILE A 60 0.46 -12.95 16.04
CA ILE A 60 0.83 -13.39 14.69
C ILE A 60 0.77 -12.15 13.78
N PRO A 61 1.88 -11.71 13.14
CA PRO A 61 1.84 -10.59 12.22
C PRO A 61 1.14 -10.91 10.89
N GLY A 62 1.05 -9.90 10.02
CA GLY A 62 0.43 -10.02 8.71
C GLY A 62 -1.00 -9.47 8.67
N GLY A 63 -1.25 -8.50 7.80
CA GLY A 63 -2.54 -7.83 7.66
C GLY A 63 -3.31 -8.22 6.41
N GLU A 64 -2.63 -8.45 5.29
CA GLU A 64 -3.26 -8.69 3.98
C GLU A 64 -2.96 -10.09 3.46
N CYS A 65 -3.99 -10.77 2.97
CA CYS A 65 -3.86 -12.08 2.34
C CYS A 65 -4.90 -12.32 1.25
N SER A 66 -4.67 -13.37 0.49
CA SER A 66 -5.65 -14.02 -0.38
C SER A 66 -5.64 -15.53 -0.11
N GLY A 67 -6.80 -16.17 -0.24
CA GLY A 67 -6.94 -17.59 0.07
C GLY A 67 -8.36 -18.07 -0.07
N GLU A 68 -8.66 -19.19 0.56
CA GLU A 68 -9.96 -19.87 0.51
C GLU A 68 -10.66 -19.80 1.85
N VAL A 69 -11.96 -19.54 1.83
CA VAL A 69 -12.81 -19.63 3.02
C VAL A 69 -12.97 -21.11 3.40
N VAL A 70 -12.59 -21.47 4.63
CA VAL A 70 -12.65 -22.85 5.12
C VAL A 70 -13.70 -23.08 6.22
N ALA A 71 -14.10 -22.00 6.93
CA ALA A 71 -15.21 -22.05 7.87
C ALA A 71 -15.83 -20.64 8.03
N LEU A 72 -17.07 -20.62 8.52
CA LEU A 72 -17.85 -19.41 8.72
C LEU A 72 -18.32 -19.34 10.18
N GLY A 73 -18.22 -18.15 10.77
CA GLY A 73 -18.88 -17.83 12.02
C GLY A 73 -20.39 -17.63 11.82
N GLU A 74 -21.13 -17.64 12.91
CA GLU A 74 -22.57 -17.38 12.89
C GLU A 74 -22.89 -16.03 12.26
N GLY A 75 -23.95 -15.97 11.43
CA GLY A 75 -24.43 -14.73 10.81
C GLY A 75 -23.67 -14.26 9.58
N VAL A 76 -22.61 -14.96 9.16
CA VAL A 76 -21.91 -14.66 7.90
C VAL A 76 -22.82 -14.98 6.71
N THR A 77 -23.00 -14.00 5.82
CA THR A 77 -23.89 -14.15 4.66
C THR A 77 -23.22 -13.83 3.32
N ARG A 78 -22.05 -13.18 3.36
CA ARG A 78 -21.36 -12.73 2.14
C ARG A 78 -20.53 -13.81 1.47
N PHE A 79 -20.20 -14.89 2.17
CA PHE A 79 -19.32 -15.94 1.70
C PHE A 79 -19.88 -17.33 2.01
N LYS A 80 -19.36 -18.32 1.30
CA LYS A 80 -19.52 -19.76 1.57
C LYS A 80 -18.15 -20.42 1.62
N VAL A 81 -18.09 -21.61 2.23
CA VAL A 81 -16.87 -22.43 2.24
C VAL A 81 -16.46 -22.75 0.79
N GLY A 82 -15.17 -22.61 0.49
CA GLY A 82 -14.59 -22.78 -0.83
C GLY A 82 -14.51 -21.49 -1.66
N ASP A 83 -15.09 -20.38 -1.20
CA ASP A 83 -14.96 -19.11 -1.90
C ASP A 83 -13.50 -18.62 -1.88
N LYS A 84 -13.05 -18.17 -3.05
CA LYS A 84 -11.75 -17.50 -3.22
C LYS A 84 -11.87 -16.05 -2.82
N VAL A 85 -11.05 -15.63 -1.86
CA VAL A 85 -11.13 -14.29 -1.28
C VAL A 85 -9.78 -13.63 -1.19
N MET A 86 -9.80 -12.31 -1.14
CA MET A 86 -8.67 -11.46 -0.78
C MET A 86 -9.15 -10.39 0.20
N GLY A 87 -8.25 -9.90 1.04
CA GLY A 87 -8.63 -8.84 1.98
C GLY A 87 -7.65 -8.67 3.12
N SER A 88 -8.15 -8.09 4.19
CA SER A 88 -7.34 -7.72 5.34
C SER A 88 -7.99 -8.21 6.63
N ALA A 89 -7.25 -8.98 7.40
CA ALA A 89 -7.44 -9.16 8.83
C ALA A 89 -6.70 -8.04 9.59
N ARG A 90 -7.00 -7.85 10.85
CA ARG A 90 -6.25 -6.88 11.67
C ARG A 90 -4.79 -7.32 11.85
N THR A 91 -4.58 -8.64 11.96
CA THR A 91 -3.32 -9.34 12.12
C THR A 91 -3.56 -10.83 11.88
N GLY A 92 -2.51 -11.65 11.79
CA GLY A 92 -2.67 -13.11 11.73
C GLY A 92 -2.45 -13.74 10.35
N ALA A 93 -2.21 -12.95 9.30
CA ALA A 93 -2.10 -13.49 7.95
C ALA A 93 -0.78 -14.27 7.67
N TYR A 94 0.22 -14.19 8.55
CA TYR A 94 1.45 -14.99 8.41
C TYR A 94 1.32 -16.33 9.14
N ALA A 95 0.25 -17.05 8.82
CA ALA A 95 -0.11 -18.35 9.37
C ALA A 95 -0.88 -19.19 8.35
N GLU A 96 -0.97 -20.50 8.59
CA GLU A 96 -1.73 -21.43 7.74
C GLU A 96 -3.25 -21.20 7.78
N LEU A 97 -3.76 -20.55 8.84
CA LEU A 97 -5.16 -20.14 8.98
C LEU A 97 -5.23 -18.73 9.57
N VAL A 98 -6.16 -17.92 9.10
CA VAL A 98 -6.44 -16.58 9.64
C VAL A 98 -7.94 -16.34 9.79
N VAL A 99 -8.33 -15.71 10.90
CA VAL A 99 -9.69 -15.24 11.14
C VAL A 99 -9.76 -13.74 10.88
N GLY A 100 -10.82 -13.31 10.23
CA GLY A 100 -11.12 -11.88 10.08
C GLY A 100 -12.61 -11.61 9.88
N ASP A 101 -13.02 -10.37 10.12
CA ASP A 101 -14.40 -9.95 9.93
C ASP A 101 -14.78 -10.07 8.43
N GLU A 102 -15.99 -10.59 8.13
CA GLU A 102 -16.42 -10.76 6.73
C GLU A 102 -16.35 -9.47 5.91
N THR A 103 -16.48 -8.31 6.55
CA THR A 103 -16.39 -7.00 5.88
C THR A 103 -14.96 -6.61 5.47
N GLY A 104 -13.94 -7.28 6.02
CA GLY A 104 -12.54 -7.10 5.67
C GLY A 104 -12.12 -7.82 4.40
N PHE A 105 -12.98 -8.72 3.88
CA PHE A 105 -12.68 -9.56 2.72
C PHE A 105 -13.64 -9.34 1.56
N HIS A 106 -13.15 -9.67 0.37
CA HIS A 106 -13.87 -9.58 -0.90
C HIS A 106 -13.58 -10.83 -1.72
N HIS A 107 -14.49 -11.21 -2.62
CA HIS A 107 -14.18 -12.25 -3.60
C HIS A 107 -12.94 -11.83 -4.41
N LEU A 108 -12.05 -12.77 -4.65
CA LEU A 108 -10.88 -12.55 -5.49
C LEU A 108 -11.34 -12.19 -6.91
N PRO A 109 -10.94 -11.03 -7.47
CA PRO A 109 -11.27 -10.67 -8.83
C PRO A 109 -10.81 -11.73 -9.83
N ALA A 110 -11.62 -12.03 -10.84
CA ALA A 110 -11.32 -13.08 -11.81
C ALA A 110 -9.96 -12.92 -12.53
N PRO A 111 -9.45 -11.70 -12.83
CA PRO A 111 -8.13 -11.52 -13.41
C PRO A 111 -6.97 -11.75 -12.46
N PHE A 112 -7.21 -11.85 -11.14
CA PHE A 112 -6.14 -11.93 -10.15
C PHE A 112 -5.81 -13.38 -9.78
N ASP A 113 -4.52 -13.66 -9.67
CA ASP A 113 -4.02 -14.80 -8.94
C ASP A 113 -3.93 -14.52 -7.42
N TRP A 114 -3.49 -15.49 -6.64
CA TRP A 114 -3.35 -15.35 -5.20
C TRP A 114 -2.35 -14.25 -4.80
N TYR A 115 -1.24 -14.14 -5.53
CA TYR A 115 -0.17 -13.20 -5.21
C TYR A 115 -0.60 -11.76 -5.50
N THR A 116 -1.26 -11.55 -6.63
CA THR A 116 -1.86 -10.27 -6.99
C THR A 116 -2.91 -9.85 -5.98
N GLY A 117 -3.83 -10.77 -5.61
CA GLY A 117 -4.87 -10.51 -4.62
C GLY A 117 -4.32 -10.13 -3.25
N ALA A 118 -3.29 -10.84 -2.76
CA ALA A 118 -2.65 -10.53 -1.48
C ALA A 118 -1.97 -9.15 -1.47
N SER A 119 -1.46 -8.68 -2.61
CA SER A 119 -0.68 -7.43 -2.71
C SER A 119 -1.51 -6.18 -3.04
N PHE A 120 -2.79 -6.33 -3.36
CA PHE A 120 -3.61 -5.28 -3.97
C PHE A 120 -4.23 -4.31 -2.94
N GLY A 121 -4.91 -4.84 -1.94
CA GLY A 121 -5.94 -4.14 -1.15
C GLY A 121 -5.52 -2.79 -0.58
N SER A 122 -4.53 -2.77 0.32
CA SER A 122 -4.14 -1.54 1.01
C SER A 122 -3.42 -0.55 0.11
N ALA A 123 -2.65 -1.02 -0.89
CA ALA A 123 -1.93 -0.13 -1.81
C ALA A 123 -2.88 0.68 -2.67
N TYR A 124 -3.80 0.01 -3.35
CA TYR A 124 -4.74 0.67 -4.25
C TYR A 124 -5.78 1.49 -3.52
N ARG A 125 -6.22 1.05 -2.34
CA ARG A 125 -7.08 1.87 -1.46
C ARG A 125 -6.35 3.15 -1.03
N THR A 126 -5.08 3.07 -0.68
CA THR A 126 -4.29 4.26 -0.28
C THR A 126 -4.11 5.20 -1.47
N ALA A 127 -3.80 4.69 -2.65
CA ALA A 127 -3.70 5.48 -3.86
C ALA A 127 -5.04 6.15 -4.20
N TRP A 128 -6.14 5.39 -4.17
CA TRP A 128 -7.48 5.91 -4.47
C TRP A 128 -7.93 7.01 -3.50
N VAL A 129 -7.84 6.72 -2.18
CA VAL A 129 -8.21 7.73 -1.17
C VAL A 129 -7.33 8.97 -1.30
N GLY A 130 -6.03 8.80 -1.56
CA GLY A 130 -5.13 9.92 -1.80
C GLY A 130 -5.51 10.72 -3.05
N ILE A 131 -5.44 10.09 -4.18
CA ILE A 131 -5.48 10.76 -5.50
C ILE A 131 -6.90 11.17 -5.86
N VAL A 132 -7.88 10.25 -5.74
CA VAL A 132 -9.26 10.49 -6.17
C VAL A 132 -10.05 11.22 -5.08
N THR A 133 -10.09 10.66 -3.88
CA THR A 133 -11.00 11.16 -2.83
C THR A 133 -10.51 12.46 -2.23
N ARG A 134 -9.23 12.55 -1.85
CA ARG A 134 -8.66 13.72 -1.16
C ARG A 134 -8.02 14.70 -2.13
N GLY A 135 -7.28 14.18 -3.11
CA GLY A 135 -6.59 14.97 -4.13
C GLY A 135 -7.50 15.47 -5.25
N GLN A 136 -8.65 14.83 -5.47
CA GLN A 136 -9.63 15.19 -6.50
C GLN A 136 -8.95 15.45 -7.85
N ILE A 137 -8.04 14.55 -8.24
CA ILE A 137 -7.26 14.69 -9.47
C ILE A 137 -8.18 14.68 -10.69
N GLN A 138 -7.84 15.47 -11.69
CA GLN A 138 -8.58 15.58 -12.93
C GLN A 138 -7.77 15.00 -14.09
N LYS A 139 -8.47 14.47 -15.09
CA LYS A 139 -7.85 14.04 -16.35
C LYS A 139 -7.02 15.18 -16.96
N GLY A 140 -5.80 14.87 -17.38
CA GLY A 140 -4.86 15.84 -17.97
C GLY A 140 -4.00 16.59 -16.95
N GLU A 141 -4.25 16.44 -15.64
CA GLU A 141 -3.35 16.97 -14.62
C GLU A 141 -2.04 16.18 -14.53
N THR A 142 -1.00 16.81 -14.01
CA THR A 142 0.29 16.19 -13.73
C THR A 142 0.32 15.65 -12.31
N LEU A 143 0.51 14.32 -12.17
CA LEU A 143 0.72 13.62 -10.90
C LEU A 143 2.20 13.34 -10.70
N LEU A 144 2.80 13.93 -9.67
CA LEU A 144 4.16 13.60 -9.21
C LEU A 144 4.08 12.57 -8.07
N VAL A 145 4.70 11.42 -8.24
CA VAL A 145 4.71 10.33 -7.26
C VAL A 145 6.11 10.16 -6.70
N HIS A 146 6.28 10.42 -5.41
CA HIS A 146 7.54 10.14 -4.70
C HIS A 146 7.59 8.69 -4.22
N ALA A 147 8.82 8.16 -4.06
CA ALA A 147 9.06 6.73 -3.80
C ALA A 147 8.20 5.85 -4.74
N ALA A 148 8.16 6.22 -6.01
CA ALA A 148 7.26 5.64 -7.01
C ALA A 148 7.43 4.13 -7.19
N SER A 149 8.62 3.59 -6.92
CA SER A 149 8.90 2.15 -6.97
C SER A 149 8.43 1.35 -5.74
N GLY A 150 7.93 2.01 -4.68
CA GLY A 150 7.34 1.30 -3.54
C GLY A 150 5.92 0.79 -3.82
N GLY A 151 5.39 -0.09 -2.95
CA GLY A 151 4.07 -0.70 -3.17
C GLY A 151 2.93 0.30 -3.35
N VAL A 152 2.83 1.32 -2.50
CA VAL A 152 1.81 2.38 -2.65
C VAL A 152 2.15 3.35 -3.78
N GLY A 153 3.44 3.51 -4.11
CA GLY A 153 3.90 4.36 -5.21
C GLY A 153 3.51 3.77 -6.57
N LEU A 154 3.76 2.47 -6.80
CA LEU A 154 3.37 1.81 -8.05
C LEU A 154 1.84 1.82 -8.25
N ALA A 155 1.07 1.60 -7.18
CA ALA A 155 -0.39 1.72 -7.24
C ALA A 155 -0.84 3.15 -7.60
N ALA A 156 -0.14 4.18 -7.09
CA ALA A 156 -0.42 5.57 -7.43
C ALA A 156 -0.07 5.89 -8.90
N VAL A 157 1.04 5.35 -9.40
CA VAL A 157 1.47 5.50 -10.80
C VAL A 157 0.43 4.89 -11.74
N GLU A 158 0.07 3.62 -11.53
CA GLU A 158 -0.92 2.93 -12.37
C GLU A 158 -2.28 3.63 -12.33
N LEU A 159 -2.78 3.95 -11.13
CA LEU A 159 -4.05 4.65 -10.98
C LEU A 159 -4.03 6.01 -11.69
N GLY A 160 -2.95 6.78 -11.56
CA GLY A 160 -2.79 8.06 -12.26
C GLY A 160 -2.89 7.92 -13.78
N LYS A 161 -2.30 6.87 -14.34
CA LYS A 161 -2.39 6.57 -15.78
C LYS A 161 -3.81 6.19 -16.20
N ILE A 162 -4.47 5.31 -15.43
CA ILE A 162 -5.86 4.92 -15.69
C ILE A 162 -6.78 6.15 -15.68
N LEU A 163 -6.52 7.11 -14.81
CA LEU A 163 -7.29 8.37 -14.72
C LEU A 163 -6.93 9.39 -15.81
N GLY A 164 -5.96 9.09 -16.69
CA GLY A 164 -5.58 9.95 -17.81
C GLY A 164 -4.70 11.14 -17.42
N CYS A 165 -3.88 10.98 -16.36
CA CYS A 165 -2.91 11.97 -15.92
C CYS A 165 -1.56 11.81 -16.64
N THR A 166 -0.77 12.89 -16.69
CA THR A 166 0.67 12.79 -16.92
C THR A 166 1.35 12.42 -15.61
N VAL A 167 2.02 11.27 -15.57
CA VAL A 167 2.60 10.72 -14.33
C VAL A 167 4.13 10.86 -14.36
N ILE A 168 4.67 11.53 -13.35
CA ILE A 168 6.12 11.64 -13.09
C ILE A 168 6.44 10.84 -11.84
N GLY A 169 7.25 9.78 -11.96
CA GLY A 169 7.71 8.97 -10.82
C GLY A 169 9.10 9.38 -10.34
N THR A 170 9.34 9.47 -9.03
CA THR A 170 10.69 9.68 -8.49
C THR A 170 11.16 8.50 -7.66
N GLY A 171 12.45 8.21 -7.75
CA GLY A 171 13.11 7.13 -7.01
C GLY A 171 14.61 7.38 -6.92
N GLY A 172 15.32 6.50 -6.23
CA GLY A 172 16.77 6.61 -6.06
C GLY A 172 17.56 5.45 -6.69
N ASP A 173 16.95 4.71 -7.62
CA ASP A 173 17.60 3.55 -8.25
C ASP A 173 16.97 3.30 -9.62
N ASP A 174 17.80 3.25 -10.66
CA ASP A 174 17.34 3.18 -12.05
C ASP A 174 16.62 1.87 -12.37
N LYS A 175 17.12 0.73 -11.88
CA LYS A 175 16.49 -0.58 -12.12
C LYS A 175 15.08 -0.62 -11.55
N ARG A 176 14.87 0.00 -10.38
CA ARG A 176 13.53 0.12 -9.80
C ARG A 176 12.67 1.14 -10.54
N LEU A 177 13.25 2.20 -11.09
CA LEU A 177 12.56 3.17 -11.94
C LEU A 177 12.12 2.59 -13.28
N GLU A 178 12.81 1.59 -13.81
CA GLU A 178 12.33 0.83 -14.98
C GLU A 178 10.97 0.14 -14.69
N VAL A 179 10.77 -0.36 -13.47
CA VAL A 179 9.46 -0.91 -13.06
C VAL A 179 8.40 0.19 -13.06
N VAL A 180 8.73 1.37 -12.55
CA VAL A 180 7.84 2.54 -12.53
C VAL A 180 7.41 2.93 -13.95
N THR A 181 8.34 2.91 -14.90
CA THR A 181 8.06 3.16 -16.33
C THR A 181 7.13 2.08 -16.90
N ARG A 182 7.40 0.80 -16.62
CA ARG A 182 6.52 -0.31 -17.07
C ARG A 182 5.11 -0.21 -16.50
N MET A 183 4.96 0.32 -15.29
CA MET A 183 3.66 0.57 -14.65
C MET A 183 2.94 1.80 -15.20
N GLY A 184 3.52 2.48 -16.19
CA GLY A 184 2.87 3.52 -16.97
C GLY A 184 3.29 4.96 -16.64
N ALA A 185 4.36 5.20 -15.86
CA ALA A 185 4.86 6.55 -15.69
C ALA A 185 5.36 7.12 -17.04
N ASP A 186 4.95 8.35 -17.37
CA ASP A 186 5.40 9.05 -18.57
C ASP A 186 6.86 9.52 -18.44
N HIS A 187 7.25 9.86 -17.22
CA HIS A 187 8.61 10.27 -16.90
C HIS A 187 9.05 9.69 -15.55
N VAL A 188 10.35 9.43 -15.43
CA VAL A 188 10.98 9.05 -14.17
C VAL A 188 12.16 9.98 -13.87
N ILE A 189 12.40 10.23 -12.58
CA ILE A 189 13.50 11.06 -12.10
C ILE A 189 14.27 10.31 -11.01
N ASN A 190 15.55 10.01 -11.26
CA ASN A 190 16.45 9.52 -10.25
C ASN A 190 17.00 10.71 -9.44
N TYR A 191 16.53 10.88 -8.21
CA TYR A 191 16.94 12.00 -7.35
C TYR A 191 18.36 11.85 -6.79
N ARG A 192 19.02 10.69 -6.93
CA ARG A 192 20.44 10.53 -6.59
C ARG A 192 21.36 11.11 -7.66
N GLU A 193 20.92 11.11 -8.91
CA GLU A 193 21.67 11.66 -10.04
C GLU A 193 21.33 13.14 -10.30
N THR A 194 20.15 13.55 -9.87
CA THR A 194 19.64 14.91 -10.09
C THR A 194 19.72 15.70 -8.79
N SER A 195 20.60 16.70 -8.71
CA SER A 195 20.81 17.51 -7.50
C SER A 195 19.55 18.21 -6.98
N ARG A 196 18.56 18.44 -7.87
CA ARG A 196 17.29 19.11 -7.57
C ARG A 196 16.20 18.57 -8.48
N PHE A 197 15.46 17.56 -8.05
CA PHE A 197 14.37 16.99 -8.86
C PHE A 197 13.29 18.04 -9.24
N ARG A 198 13.09 19.06 -8.42
CA ARG A 198 12.13 20.15 -8.69
C ARG A 198 12.38 20.87 -10.01
N ASP A 199 13.64 21.04 -10.41
CA ASP A 199 13.98 21.74 -11.65
C ASP A 199 13.59 20.86 -12.84
N ARG A 200 13.82 19.55 -12.74
CA ARG A 200 13.38 18.58 -13.75
C ARG A 200 11.85 18.47 -13.85
N VAL A 201 11.14 18.51 -12.71
CA VAL A 201 9.66 18.56 -12.72
C VAL A 201 9.17 19.80 -13.44
N LYS A 202 9.75 20.98 -13.19
CA LYS A 202 9.38 22.22 -13.88
C LYS A 202 9.66 22.14 -15.37
N GLU A 203 10.81 21.60 -15.78
CA GLU A 203 11.14 21.39 -17.18
C GLU A 203 10.08 20.51 -17.88
N LEU A 204 9.76 19.35 -17.30
CA LEU A 204 8.78 18.41 -17.83
C LEU A 204 7.34 18.96 -17.89
N THR A 205 7.06 20.00 -17.09
CA THR A 205 5.72 20.62 -17.01
C THR A 205 5.67 22.02 -17.64
N GLY A 206 6.67 22.38 -18.45
CA GLY A 206 6.75 23.72 -19.10
C GLY A 206 6.77 24.89 -18.09
N GLY A 207 7.32 24.67 -16.89
CA GLY A 207 7.39 25.67 -15.83
C GLY A 207 6.20 25.71 -14.87
N LYS A 208 5.09 25.03 -15.19
CA LYS A 208 3.86 25.02 -14.39
C LYS A 208 4.07 24.34 -13.03
N GLY A 209 4.79 23.23 -12.99
CA GLY A 209 4.91 22.35 -11.84
C GLY A 209 3.83 21.25 -11.83
N ALA A 210 3.85 20.37 -10.82
CA ALA A 210 2.90 19.27 -10.68
C ALA A 210 1.57 19.73 -10.05
N ASP A 211 0.45 19.28 -10.58
CA ASP A 211 -0.88 19.61 -10.06
C ASP A 211 -1.18 18.85 -8.77
N VAL A 212 -0.77 17.59 -8.70
CA VAL A 212 -0.90 16.75 -7.52
C VAL A 212 0.43 16.09 -7.22
N ILE A 213 0.86 16.14 -5.95
CA ILE A 213 2.06 15.46 -5.47
C ILE A 213 1.64 14.40 -4.44
N TYR A 214 1.98 13.14 -4.69
CA TYR A 214 1.75 12.00 -3.80
C TYR A 214 3.04 11.75 -3.01
N ASP A 215 3.05 12.10 -1.72
CA ASP A 215 4.27 12.09 -0.90
C ASP A 215 4.21 11.12 0.27
N PRO A 216 4.77 9.89 0.13
CA PRO A 216 4.99 8.96 1.24
C PRO A 216 6.35 9.17 1.94
N VAL A 217 7.16 10.14 1.53
CA VAL A 217 8.55 10.30 1.95
C VAL A 217 8.72 11.37 3.02
N GLY A 218 8.15 12.56 2.80
CA GLY A 218 8.36 13.70 3.68
C GLY A 218 9.79 14.25 3.61
N GLY A 219 10.25 14.87 4.70
CA GLY A 219 11.62 15.37 4.83
C GLY A 219 12.03 16.32 3.70
N ASP A 220 13.25 16.16 3.19
CA ASP A 220 13.82 17.00 2.13
C ASP A 220 13.06 16.88 0.80
N VAL A 221 12.42 15.73 0.56
CA VAL A 221 11.57 15.52 -0.62
C VAL A 221 10.36 16.44 -0.58
N PHE A 222 9.72 16.59 0.58
CA PHE A 222 8.63 17.55 0.76
C PHE A 222 9.13 18.99 0.58
N ASP A 223 10.30 19.35 1.14
CA ASP A 223 10.87 20.69 1.05
C ASP A 223 11.18 21.11 -0.41
N GLU A 224 11.56 20.15 -1.25
CA GLU A 224 11.70 20.37 -2.70
C GLU A 224 10.33 20.43 -3.39
N SER A 225 9.35 19.62 -2.95
CA SER A 225 8.01 19.51 -3.55
C SER A 225 7.24 20.83 -3.49
N ILE A 226 7.30 21.56 -2.38
CA ILE A 226 6.65 22.88 -2.25
C ILE A 226 7.17 23.90 -3.26
N ARG A 227 8.33 23.66 -3.88
CA ARG A 227 8.95 24.53 -4.88
C ARG A 227 8.58 24.17 -6.33
N CYS A 228 8.08 22.94 -6.56
CA CYS A 228 7.62 22.49 -7.87
C CYS A 228 6.13 22.12 -7.93
N ILE A 229 5.38 22.40 -6.88
CA ILE A 229 3.92 22.34 -6.95
C ILE A 229 3.36 23.43 -7.85
N ALA A 230 2.33 23.16 -8.63
CA ALA A 230 1.62 24.13 -9.45
C ALA A 230 0.78 25.10 -8.58
N THR A 231 0.38 26.22 -9.15
CA THR A 231 -0.65 27.08 -8.54
C THR A 231 -1.95 26.28 -8.43
N PHE A 232 -2.65 26.38 -7.28
CA PHE A 232 -3.82 25.59 -6.90
C PHE A 232 -3.56 24.08 -6.78
N GLY A 233 -2.28 23.64 -6.74
CA GLY A 233 -1.91 22.25 -6.59
C GLY A 233 -2.26 21.67 -5.22
N ARG A 234 -2.08 20.36 -5.08
CA ARG A 234 -2.34 19.61 -3.85
C ARG A 234 -1.17 18.69 -3.53
N ILE A 235 -0.59 18.82 -2.32
CA ILE A 235 0.41 17.89 -1.80
C ILE A 235 -0.29 16.92 -0.85
N LEU A 236 -0.28 15.65 -1.20
CA LEU A 236 -0.93 14.57 -0.45
C LEU A 236 0.10 13.92 0.46
N ILE A 237 -0.06 14.11 1.77
CA ILE A 237 0.82 13.52 2.78
C ILE A 237 0.35 12.09 3.07
N ILE A 238 1.14 11.12 2.60
CA ILE A 238 0.85 9.69 2.75
C ILE A 238 1.66 9.09 3.91
N GLY A 239 2.88 9.57 4.12
CA GLY A 239 3.77 9.04 5.13
C GLY A 239 5.07 9.82 5.25
N PHE A 240 5.99 9.28 6.08
CA PHE A 240 7.27 9.92 6.40
C PHE A 240 8.41 8.88 6.39
N THR A 241 8.56 8.14 5.28
CA THR A 241 9.58 7.09 5.16
C THR A 241 11.02 7.61 5.20
N SER A 242 11.23 8.93 5.09
CA SER A 242 12.52 9.58 5.37
C SER A 242 12.87 9.63 6.86
N GLY A 243 11.88 9.43 7.76
CA GLY A 243 12.02 9.59 9.21
C GLY A 243 11.85 11.03 9.71
N ARG A 244 11.87 12.04 8.81
CA ARG A 244 11.68 13.45 9.19
C ARG A 244 10.29 13.95 8.80
N ILE A 245 9.54 14.45 9.79
CA ILE A 245 8.27 15.14 9.54
C ILE A 245 8.61 16.57 9.05
N PRO A 246 8.15 16.97 7.86
CA PRO A 246 8.45 18.29 7.31
C PRO A 246 7.59 19.39 7.93
N SER A 247 8.04 20.64 7.78
CA SER A 247 7.26 21.84 8.10
C SER A 247 7.07 22.68 6.85
N VAL A 248 5.89 23.29 6.70
CA VAL A 248 5.62 24.20 5.60
C VAL A 248 5.43 25.63 6.14
N PRO A 249 6.31 26.59 5.75
CA PRO A 249 6.04 27.99 6.02
C PRO A 249 4.81 28.45 5.22
N VAL A 250 3.83 28.99 5.92
CA VAL A 250 2.48 29.26 5.37
C VAL A 250 2.45 30.32 4.24
N ASN A 251 3.53 31.07 4.06
CA ASN A 251 3.68 31.98 2.91
C ASN A 251 3.78 31.23 1.56
N TYR A 252 4.27 29.97 1.52
CA TYR A 252 4.28 29.19 0.28
C TYR A 252 2.87 28.83 -0.19
N PRO A 253 1.99 28.22 0.66
CA PRO A 253 0.60 28.01 0.29
C PRO A 253 -0.12 29.33 -0.07
N LEU A 254 0.14 30.44 0.63
CA LEU A 254 -0.45 31.73 0.32
C LEU A 254 -0.09 32.20 -1.11
N ILE A 255 1.19 32.15 -1.49
CA ILE A 255 1.66 32.67 -2.77
C ILE A 255 1.16 31.84 -3.94
N LYS A 256 1.21 30.52 -3.83
CA LYS A 256 0.80 29.59 -4.90
C LYS A 256 -0.62 29.04 -4.76
N GLN A 257 -1.30 29.39 -3.67
CA GLN A 257 -2.67 28.95 -3.40
C GLN A 257 -2.83 27.42 -3.41
N PHE A 258 -1.77 26.66 -3.03
CA PHE A 258 -1.80 25.20 -2.97
C PHE A 258 -2.25 24.70 -1.60
N SER A 259 -2.71 23.44 -1.56
CA SER A 259 -3.13 22.77 -0.34
C SER A 259 -2.15 21.66 0.08
N VAL A 260 -1.97 21.49 1.38
CA VAL A 260 -1.32 20.32 1.99
C VAL A 260 -2.41 19.47 2.64
N ILE A 261 -2.57 18.24 2.19
CA ILE A 261 -3.72 17.39 2.52
C ILE A 261 -3.24 16.10 3.16
N GLY A 262 -3.66 15.83 4.39
CA GLY A 262 -3.40 14.55 5.07
C GLY A 262 -4.23 13.42 4.45
N VAL A 263 -3.58 12.26 4.24
CA VAL A 263 -4.20 11.05 3.71
C VAL A 263 -3.91 9.89 4.65
N ARG A 264 -4.96 9.35 5.25
CA ARG A 264 -4.91 8.17 6.10
C ARG A 264 -6.03 7.21 5.69
N ALA A 265 -5.76 6.41 4.66
CA ALA A 265 -6.78 5.62 3.95
C ALA A 265 -7.59 4.68 4.85
N GLY A 266 -6.92 3.97 5.78
CA GLY A 266 -7.61 3.10 6.73
C GLY A 266 -8.53 3.86 7.69
N GLU A 267 -8.13 5.06 8.12
CA GLU A 267 -8.93 5.89 9.01
C GLU A 267 -10.08 6.56 8.28
N TYR A 268 -9.87 6.94 7.02
CA TYR A 268 -10.95 7.49 6.18
C TYR A 268 -12.16 6.57 6.16
N GLY A 269 -11.97 5.27 5.92
CA GLY A 269 -13.08 4.31 5.91
C GLY A 269 -13.72 4.08 7.28
N ARG A 270 -12.94 4.20 8.38
CA ARG A 270 -13.49 4.09 9.75
C ARG A 270 -14.32 5.30 10.14
N GLN A 271 -13.87 6.49 9.80
CA GLN A 271 -14.57 7.75 10.11
C GLN A 271 -15.68 8.09 9.12
N ASN A 272 -15.62 7.56 7.91
CA ASN A 272 -16.62 7.68 6.86
C ASN A 272 -16.93 6.31 6.25
N PRO A 273 -17.76 5.47 6.94
CA PRO A 273 -18.04 4.11 6.48
C PRO A 273 -18.69 4.05 5.08
N GLU A 274 -19.56 4.99 4.75
CA GLU A 274 -20.21 5.07 3.43
C GLU A 274 -19.17 5.39 2.34
N GLY A 275 -18.36 6.43 2.53
CA GLY A 275 -17.28 6.74 1.61
C GLY A 275 -16.25 5.62 1.49
N GLY A 276 -15.95 4.94 2.60
CA GLY A 276 -15.05 3.77 2.60
C GLY A 276 -15.61 2.60 1.79
N ARG A 277 -16.92 2.31 1.90
CA ARG A 277 -17.60 1.31 1.07
C ARG A 277 -17.53 1.68 -0.41
N LYS A 278 -17.89 2.93 -0.75
CA LYS A 278 -17.84 3.42 -2.14
C LYS A 278 -16.45 3.29 -2.76
N VAL A 279 -15.41 3.68 -2.04
CA VAL A 279 -14.00 3.50 -2.47
C VAL A 279 -13.71 2.03 -2.78
N THR A 280 -14.13 1.13 -1.88
CA THR A 280 -13.90 -0.30 -2.06
C THR A 280 -14.68 -0.84 -3.25
N GLU A 281 -15.95 -0.49 -3.40
CA GLU A 281 -16.80 -0.90 -4.53
C GLU A 281 -16.21 -0.45 -5.87
N ASP A 282 -15.78 0.81 -5.97
CA ASP A 282 -15.19 1.35 -7.20
C ASP A 282 -13.87 0.61 -7.57
N ILE A 283 -12.98 0.39 -6.58
CA ILE A 283 -11.72 -0.33 -6.78
C ILE A 283 -11.99 -1.80 -7.19
N MET A 284 -12.89 -2.48 -6.49
CA MET A 284 -13.21 -3.89 -6.77
C MET A 284 -13.89 -4.06 -8.12
N ARG A 285 -14.77 -3.14 -8.51
CA ARG A 285 -15.37 -3.13 -9.86
C ARG A 285 -14.28 -3.01 -10.92
N MET A 286 -13.38 -2.05 -10.82
CA MET A 286 -12.28 -1.86 -11.76
C MET A 286 -11.32 -3.05 -11.80
N ALA A 287 -11.05 -3.68 -10.65
CA ALA A 287 -10.24 -4.89 -10.58
C ALA A 287 -10.90 -6.06 -11.32
N ASN A 288 -12.21 -6.25 -11.16
CA ASN A 288 -12.97 -7.27 -11.89
C ASN A 288 -13.04 -6.99 -13.41
N ASP A 289 -13.07 -5.71 -13.80
CA ASP A 289 -13.00 -5.27 -15.21
C ASP A 289 -11.59 -5.40 -15.80
N GLY A 290 -10.60 -5.86 -15.03
CA GLY A 290 -9.21 -6.06 -15.48
C GLY A 290 -8.43 -4.76 -15.68
N ALA A 291 -8.84 -3.65 -15.04
CA ALA A 291 -8.18 -2.37 -15.20
C ALA A 291 -6.83 -2.25 -14.44
N PHE A 292 -6.60 -3.10 -13.45
CA PHE A 292 -5.40 -3.07 -12.62
C PHE A 292 -4.50 -4.28 -12.85
N HIS A 293 -3.18 -4.03 -12.88
CA HIS A 293 -2.12 -5.03 -13.06
C HIS A 293 -1.05 -4.87 -11.96
N PRO A 294 -1.38 -5.19 -10.71
CA PRO A 294 -0.47 -4.99 -9.58
C PRO A 294 0.86 -5.70 -9.77
N HIS A 295 1.95 -4.98 -9.56
CA HIS A 295 3.29 -5.55 -9.67
C HIS A 295 3.72 -6.21 -8.35
N VAL A 296 3.98 -7.50 -8.40
CA VAL A 296 4.62 -8.26 -7.32
C VAL A 296 6.11 -8.34 -7.59
N HIS A 297 6.92 -7.85 -6.65
CA HIS A 297 8.39 -7.87 -6.76
C HIS A 297 8.93 -9.29 -6.74
N SER A 298 8.51 -10.06 -5.76
CA SER A 298 8.92 -11.46 -5.60
C SER A 298 7.90 -12.21 -4.75
N VAL A 299 7.86 -13.53 -4.98
CA VAL A 299 7.16 -14.48 -4.12
C VAL A 299 8.22 -15.24 -3.32
N MET A 300 8.10 -15.23 -2.00
CA MET A 300 8.99 -15.92 -1.08
C MET A 300 8.28 -17.10 -0.41
N PRO A 301 8.99 -18.17 -0.03
CA PRO A 301 8.41 -19.27 0.72
C PRO A 301 7.96 -18.79 2.11
N PHE A 302 7.13 -19.58 2.79
CA PHE A 302 6.64 -19.27 4.15
C PHE A 302 7.76 -18.95 5.13
N GLU A 303 8.88 -19.66 5.03
CA GLU A 303 10.06 -19.50 5.88
C GLU A 303 10.85 -18.20 5.61
N GLY A 304 10.57 -17.50 4.52
CA GLY A 304 11.34 -16.33 4.05
C GLY A 304 10.92 -14.98 4.61
N LEU A 305 10.14 -14.91 5.72
CA LEU A 305 9.64 -13.63 6.24
C LEU A 305 10.76 -12.66 6.64
N VAL A 306 11.80 -13.16 7.31
CA VAL A 306 12.92 -12.33 7.76
C VAL A 306 13.69 -11.78 6.56
N ASP A 307 13.97 -12.60 5.57
CA ASP A 307 14.62 -12.17 4.31
C ASP A 307 13.77 -11.11 3.57
N ALA A 308 12.44 -11.24 3.64
CA ALA A 308 11.52 -10.24 3.08
C ALA A 308 11.62 -8.90 3.82
N PHE A 309 11.70 -8.93 5.15
CA PHE A 309 11.91 -7.73 5.95
C PHE A 309 13.29 -7.10 5.67
N ASP A 310 14.35 -7.90 5.53
CA ASP A 310 15.69 -7.43 5.14
C ASP A 310 15.69 -6.73 3.79
N ALA A 311 15.01 -7.31 2.80
CA ALA A 311 14.89 -6.70 1.48
C ALA A 311 14.13 -5.35 1.54
N ILE A 312 13.08 -5.25 2.38
CA ILE A 312 12.33 -4.01 2.60
C ILE A 312 13.19 -2.97 3.33
N ALA A 313 13.89 -3.36 4.41
CA ALA A 313 14.79 -2.49 5.16
C ALA A 313 15.96 -1.99 4.29
N GLY A 314 16.52 -2.88 3.47
CA GLY A 314 17.57 -2.57 2.49
C GLY A 314 17.10 -1.71 1.31
N ARG A 315 15.80 -1.42 1.19
CA ARG A 315 15.20 -0.64 0.10
C ARG A 315 15.54 -1.20 -1.29
N THR A 316 15.60 -2.51 -1.44
CA THR A 316 15.89 -3.18 -2.71
C THR A 316 14.64 -3.56 -3.49
N VAL A 317 13.48 -3.47 -2.87
CA VAL A 317 12.18 -3.91 -3.39
C VAL A 317 11.58 -2.88 -4.35
N ALA A 318 11.08 -3.34 -5.49
CA ALA A 318 10.18 -2.56 -6.36
C ALA A 318 8.78 -3.20 -6.30
N GLY A 319 7.80 -2.51 -5.73
CA GLY A 319 6.47 -3.07 -5.49
C GLY A 319 6.34 -3.71 -4.12
N ARG A 320 5.77 -4.91 -4.08
CA ARG A 320 5.49 -5.65 -2.85
C ARG A 320 6.09 -7.06 -2.91
N ILE A 321 6.53 -7.56 -1.77
CA ILE A 321 6.87 -8.96 -1.57
C ILE A 321 5.62 -9.69 -1.10
N VAL A 322 5.41 -10.88 -1.63
CA VAL A 322 4.34 -11.78 -1.22
C VAL A 322 4.96 -13.07 -0.69
N MET A 323 4.48 -13.52 0.44
CA MET A 323 4.84 -14.81 1.01
C MET A 323 3.82 -15.86 0.59
N GLU A 324 4.28 -16.95 0.00
CA GLU A 324 3.46 -18.13 -0.29
C GLU A 324 3.26 -18.90 1.02
N ILE A 325 2.00 -19.04 1.45
CA ILE A 325 1.66 -19.68 2.74
C ILE A 325 1.45 -21.17 2.57
N SER A 326 0.65 -21.57 1.58
CA SER A 326 0.38 -22.98 1.28
C SER A 326 0.22 -23.18 -0.22
N ARG A 327 0.69 -24.34 -0.72
CA ARG A 327 0.59 -24.70 -2.15
C ARG A 327 -0.70 -25.45 -2.49
N ASP A 328 -1.34 -26.09 -1.49
CA ASP A 328 -2.54 -26.93 -1.66
C ASP A 328 -3.55 -26.76 -0.52
#